data_96b6f3538548d4b8739001b483253a4d
#
_entry.id   96b6f3538548d4b8739001b483253a4d
#
_cell.length_a   1.000
_cell.length_b   1.000
_cell.length_c   1.000
_cell.angle_alpha   90.00
_cell.angle_beta   90.00
_cell.angle_gamma   90.00
#
_symmetry.space_group_name_H-M   'P 1'
#
loop_
_entity.id
_entity.type
_entity.pdbx_description
1 polymer ?
#
loop_
_entity_poly.entity_id
_entity_poly.type
_entity_poly.pdbx_seq_one_letter_code
_entity_poly.pdbx_strand_id
1 'polypeptide(L)'
;MAGSGNKGLVPTRRAALTLIGAGALAAGRITPALAAAGDDEVLTEAKVLRDPDTPVAGNPNGNITIVEWSDYNCPYCRKLEPELRQVVQDDGKVRLVLKDWPILGPVSVTAARSALAAKFQDKYHQAHDALIGVSSRLTEPRINELLASAGVDMDRLKRDLAGRGSDIDALLKRNNEQAEAFGFRGTPSFIVGKYRVPGVLSMAEFEQVIADARKAKMN
;
A
#
# COMPACT_ATOMS: atom_id res chain seq x y z
N MET A 1 62.08 37.54 27.29
CA MET A 1 61.16 38.00 28.37
C MET A 1 60.10 36.95 28.47
N ALA A 2 60.28 36.00 29.32
CA ALA A 2 59.71 35.88 30.66
C ALA A 2 58.21 35.93 30.61
N GLY A 3 57.43 34.99 31.01
CA GLY A 3 57.62 33.84 31.85
C GLY A 3 56.26 33.23 32.16
N SER A 4 56.34 32.08 32.64
CA SER A 4 55.55 31.48 33.77
C SER A 4 54.09 31.08 33.43
N GLY A 5 53.65 29.87 33.36
CA GLY A 5 53.91 28.79 34.33
C GLY A 5 52.90 28.82 35.46
N ASN A 6 51.84 28.02 35.37
CA ASN A 6 51.34 27.42 36.58
C ASN A 6 50.63 26.09 36.36
N LYS A 7 51.20 25.07 36.98
CA LYS A 7 50.63 23.75 37.24
C LYS A 7 49.90 23.80 38.58
N GLY A 8 48.85 23.12 38.70
CA GLY A 8 48.20 22.87 40.00
C GLY A 8 46.99 21.99 39.83
N LEU A 9 47.16 20.82 40.07
CA LEU A 9 47.01 19.87 41.17
C LEU A 9 45.59 19.30 41.24
N VAL A 10 45.58 18.02 41.00
CA VAL A 10 44.50 17.08 41.40
C VAL A 10 44.55 16.92 42.92
N PRO A 11 43.43 16.79 43.59
CA PRO A 11 43.40 15.94 44.76
C PRO A 11 42.45 14.77 44.62
N THR A 12 42.96 13.66 45.05
CA THR A 12 42.35 12.35 45.22
C THR A 12 41.64 12.23 46.56
N ARG A 13 40.53 11.48 46.55
CA ARG A 13 40.12 10.46 47.53
C ARG A 13 39.53 10.84 48.89
N ARG A 14 38.38 10.24 49.10
CA ARG A 14 37.95 9.44 50.27
C ARG A 14 37.19 10.10 51.39
N ALA A 15 36.12 9.38 51.62
CA ALA A 15 35.46 9.03 52.89
C ALA A 15 34.29 9.94 53.24
N ALA A 16 33.17 9.53 53.62
CA ALA A 16 32.58 8.38 54.24
C ALA A 16 31.19 8.71 54.73
N LEU A 17 30.29 7.77 54.60
CA LEU A 17 29.30 7.35 55.60
C LEU A 17 28.08 8.23 55.95
N THR A 18 26.96 7.63 55.54
CA THR A 18 25.68 7.46 56.29
C THR A 18 24.86 8.65 56.67
N LEU A 19 23.66 8.68 56.03
CA LEU A 19 22.41 8.94 56.77
C LEU A 19 21.24 8.23 56.09
N ILE A 20 20.62 7.35 56.86
CA ILE A 20 19.39 6.64 56.55
C ILE A 20 18.26 7.65 56.51
N GLY A 21 17.61 7.80 55.34
CA GLY A 21 16.40 8.57 55.22
C GLY A 21 15.36 7.68 54.54
N ALA A 22 14.36 7.24 55.31
CA ALA A 22 13.17 6.58 54.79
C ALA A 22 12.42 7.56 53.87
N GLY A 23 12.41 7.31 52.57
CA GLY A 23 11.68 8.09 51.60
C GLY A 23 10.82 7.16 50.76
N ALA A 24 9.51 7.41 50.79
CA ALA A 24 8.40 6.68 50.24
C ALA A 24 8.67 6.08 48.84
N LEU A 25 8.40 4.80 48.68
CA LEU A 25 8.18 4.11 47.43
C LEU A 25 6.99 4.74 46.70
N ALA A 26 7.25 5.74 45.88
CA ALA A 26 6.34 6.13 44.82
C ALA A 26 6.41 5.03 43.77
N ALA A 27 5.47 4.08 43.81
CA ALA A 27 5.22 3.14 42.74
C ALA A 27 4.81 3.96 41.50
N GLY A 28 5.81 4.36 40.72
CA GLY A 28 5.62 4.87 39.38
C GLY A 28 4.92 3.78 38.56
N ARG A 29 3.64 3.96 38.28
CA ARG A 29 2.92 3.19 37.27
C ARG A 29 3.68 3.40 35.97
N ILE A 30 4.45 2.41 35.58
CA ILE A 30 4.95 2.29 34.20
C ILE A 30 3.69 2.00 33.39
N THR A 31 3.09 3.06 32.86
CA THR A 31 2.13 2.90 31.76
C THR A 31 2.92 2.28 30.62
N PRO A 32 2.53 1.09 30.12
CA PRO A 32 3.13 0.61 28.90
C PRO A 32 2.87 1.69 27.85
N ALA A 33 3.93 2.24 27.27
CA ALA A 33 3.82 3.00 26.05
C ALA A 33 3.01 2.11 25.09
N LEU A 34 1.84 2.57 24.62
CA LEU A 34 1.19 1.96 23.48
C LEU A 34 2.26 1.99 22.38
N ALA A 35 2.88 0.84 22.15
CA ALA A 35 3.58 0.62 20.90
C ALA A 35 2.56 0.97 19.81
N ALA A 36 2.89 1.92 18.97
CA ALA A 36 2.12 2.15 17.74
C ALA A 36 1.89 0.76 17.14
N ALA A 37 0.64 0.45 16.79
CA ALA A 37 0.30 -0.81 16.12
C ALA A 37 1.27 -0.90 14.94
N GLY A 38 2.21 -1.85 15.02
CA GLY A 38 3.38 -1.79 14.17
C GLY A 38 2.99 -2.09 12.74
N ASP A 39 3.77 -1.62 11.80
CA ASP A 39 3.72 -1.96 10.37
C ASP A 39 3.51 -3.47 10.13
N ASP A 40 3.97 -4.31 11.05
CA ASP A 40 3.81 -5.77 11.06
C ASP A 40 2.34 -6.24 11.10
N GLU A 41 1.43 -5.49 11.73
CA GLU A 41 0.00 -5.86 11.73
C GLU A 41 -0.68 -5.56 10.39
N VAL A 42 -0.23 -4.54 9.69
CA VAL A 42 -0.78 -4.07 8.41
C VAL A 42 -0.23 -4.89 7.24
N LEU A 43 1.03 -5.34 7.33
CA LEU A 43 1.78 -6.02 6.27
C LEU A 43 1.76 -7.56 6.35
N THR A 44 0.78 -8.18 7.00
CA THR A 44 0.69 -9.64 6.97
C THR A 44 0.44 -10.17 5.57
N GLU A 45 0.98 -11.34 5.23
CA GLU A 45 0.78 -11.97 3.93
C GLU A 45 -0.72 -12.10 3.60
N ALA A 46 -1.54 -12.47 4.58
CA ALA A 46 -2.98 -12.57 4.42
C ALA A 46 -3.62 -11.25 3.98
N LYS A 47 -3.27 -10.15 4.64
CA LYS A 47 -3.84 -8.81 4.35
C LYS A 47 -3.28 -8.21 3.05
N VAL A 48 -2.03 -8.48 2.71
CA VAL A 48 -1.41 -7.91 1.50
C VAL A 48 -1.76 -8.72 0.26
N LEU A 49 -1.58 -10.04 0.33
CA LEU A 49 -1.70 -10.92 -0.83
C LEU A 49 -3.08 -11.59 -0.95
N ARG A 50 -3.82 -11.78 0.14
CA ARG A 50 -5.02 -12.64 0.20
C ARG A 50 -6.25 -11.95 0.78
N ASP A 51 -6.26 -10.62 0.91
CA ASP A 51 -7.45 -9.88 1.36
C ASP A 51 -8.65 -10.21 0.45
N PRO A 52 -9.73 -10.79 0.99
CA PRO A 52 -10.89 -11.24 0.20
C PRO A 52 -11.67 -10.08 -0.43
N ASP A 53 -11.51 -8.88 0.11
CA ASP A 53 -12.17 -7.68 -0.42
C ASP A 53 -11.46 -7.13 -1.65
N THR A 54 -10.17 -7.43 -1.82
CA THR A 54 -9.35 -6.90 -2.90
C THR A 54 -9.57 -7.65 -4.21
N PRO A 55 -9.84 -6.97 -5.33
CA PRO A 55 -9.99 -7.59 -6.64
C PRO A 55 -8.70 -8.27 -7.12
N VAL A 56 -8.89 -9.36 -7.88
CA VAL A 56 -7.80 -10.17 -8.41
C VAL A 56 -8.00 -10.40 -9.90
N ALA A 57 -6.94 -10.20 -10.68
CA ALA A 57 -6.86 -10.52 -12.10
C ALA A 57 -5.84 -11.63 -12.36
N GLY A 58 -5.71 -12.05 -13.62
CA GLY A 58 -4.83 -13.14 -14.03
C GLY A 58 -5.29 -14.49 -13.49
N ASN A 59 -4.35 -15.30 -13.02
CA ASN A 59 -4.64 -16.62 -12.50
C ASN A 59 -4.82 -16.59 -10.97
N PRO A 60 -6.02 -16.79 -10.41
CA PRO A 60 -6.25 -16.77 -8.96
C PRO A 60 -5.43 -17.82 -8.20
N ASN A 61 -5.02 -18.91 -8.89
CA ASN A 61 -4.18 -19.98 -8.36
C ASN A 61 -2.71 -19.85 -8.82
N GLY A 62 -2.31 -18.68 -9.30
CA GLY A 62 -0.97 -18.40 -9.77
C GLY A 62 0.10 -18.69 -8.71
N ASN A 63 1.26 -19.15 -9.18
CA ASN A 63 2.38 -19.50 -8.29
C ASN A 63 3.21 -18.28 -7.85
N ILE A 64 3.03 -17.13 -8.49
CA ILE A 64 3.55 -15.83 -8.07
C ILE A 64 2.39 -14.84 -7.94
N THR A 65 2.44 -14.03 -6.88
CA THR A 65 1.51 -12.91 -6.72
C THR A 65 2.24 -11.61 -7.00
N ILE A 66 1.64 -10.79 -7.86
CA ILE A 66 1.95 -9.38 -8.04
C ILE A 66 0.84 -8.60 -7.34
N VAL A 67 1.21 -7.65 -6.49
CA VAL A 67 0.27 -6.69 -5.90
C VAL A 67 0.60 -5.33 -6.48
N GLU A 68 -0.37 -4.69 -7.08
CA GLU A 68 -0.26 -3.35 -7.64
C GLU A 68 -1.03 -2.34 -6.80
N TRP A 69 -0.41 -1.23 -6.46
CA TRP A 69 -1.06 -0.02 -5.97
C TRP A 69 -1.15 1.00 -7.08
N SER A 70 -2.36 1.31 -7.52
CA SER A 70 -2.60 2.19 -8.68
C SER A 70 -3.65 3.26 -8.40
N ASP A 71 -3.61 4.32 -9.22
CA ASP A 71 -4.59 5.42 -9.23
C ASP A 71 -5.09 5.65 -10.64
N TYR A 72 -6.39 5.73 -10.82
CA TYR A 72 -7.02 5.90 -12.14
C TYR A 72 -6.66 7.22 -12.83
N ASN A 73 -6.21 8.24 -12.12
CA ASN A 73 -5.71 9.49 -12.70
C ASN A 73 -4.20 9.53 -12.90
N CYS A 74 -3.48 8.46 -12.53
CA CYS A 74 -2.04 8.38 -12.73
C CYS A 74 -1.70 8.07 -14.20
N PRO A 75 -0.98 8.98 -14.89
CA PRO A 75 -0.63 8.74 -16.30
C PRO A 75 0.32 7.56 -16.47
N TYR A 76 1.16 7.28 -15.47
CA TYR A 76 2.08 6.13 -15.49
C TYR A 76 1.34 4.81 -15.32
N CYS A 77 0.31 4.74 -14.43
CA CYS A 77 -0.54 3.56 -14.28
C CYS A 77 -1.25 3.24 -15.60
N ARG A 78 -1.88 4.24 -16.21
CA ARG A 78 -2.57 4.09 -17.50
C ARG A 78 -1.66 3.60 -18.63
N LYS A 79 -0.45 4.15 -18.70
CA LYS A 79 0.53 3.74 -19.72
C LYS A 79 1.02 2.32 -19.51
N LEU A 80 1.18 1.93 -18.24
CA LEU A 80 1.70 0.62 -17.88
C LEU A 80 0.66 -0.50 -17.99
N GLU A 81 -0.61 -0.21 -17.77
CA GLU A 81 -1.69 -1.20 -17.68
C GLU A 81 -1.70 -2.22 -18.84
N PRO A 82 -1.64 -1.82 -20.13
CA PRO A 82 -1.62 -2.79 -21.22
C PRO A 82 -0.39 -3.70 -21.20
N GLU A 83 0.78 -3.19 -20.81
CA GLU A 83 2.02 -3.96 -20.73
C GLU A 83 1.97 -4.95 -19.56
N LEU A 84 1.53 -4.52 -18.38
CA LEU A 84 1.36 -5.38 -17.21
C LEU A 84 0.35 -6.49 -17.48
N ARG A 85 -0.76 -6.18 -18.13
CA ARG A 85 -1.79 -7.14 -18.53
C ARG A 85 -1.22 -8.18 -19.49
N GLN A 86 -0.43 -7.76 -20.47
CA GLN A 86 0.21 -8.66 -21.42
C GLN A 86 1.17 -9.62 -20.70
N VAL A 87 2.04 -9.11 -19.82
CA VAL A 87 2.96 -9.94 -19.02
C VAL A 87 2.21 -10.98 -18.19
N VAL A 88 1.12 -10.56 -17.53
CA VAL A 88 0.30 -11.47 -16.70
C VAL A 88 -0.36 -12.56 -17.55
N GLN A 89 -0.84 -12.20 -18.74
CA GLN A 89 -1.48 -13.12 -19.68
C GLN A 89 -0.47 -14.13 -20.27
N ASP A 90 0.68 -13.65 -20.73
CA ASP A 90 1.72 -14.48 -21.35
C ASP A 90 2.33 -15.47 -20.35
N ASP A 91 2.52 -15.04 -19.12
CA ASP A 91 2.99 -15.88 -18.04
C ASP A 91 1.98 -16.96 -17.61
N GLY A 92 0.70 -16.64 -17.56
CA GLY A 92 -0.41 -17.54 -17.25
C GLY A 92 -0.43 -18.11 -15.82
N LYS A 93 0.60 -17.82 -15.00
CA LYS A 93 0.76 -18.31 -13.62
C LYS A 93 0.93 -17.18 -12.60
N VAL A 94 0.65 -15.95 -13.00
CA VAL A 94 0.63 -14.77 -12.13
C VAL A 94 -0.77 -14.53 -11.60
N ARG A 95 -0.85 -14.33 -10.30
CA ARG A 95 -2.02 -13.78 -9.61
C ARG A 95 -1.78 -12.29 -9.40
N LEU A 96 -2.57 -11.43 -10.06
CA LEU A 96 -2.48 -9.99 -9.94
C LEU A 96 -3.54 -9.48 -8.96
N VAL A 97 -3.09 -8.86 -7.86
CA VAL A 97 -3.92 -8.23 -6.83
C VAL A 97 -3.98 -6.74 -7.11
N LEU A 98 -5.18 -6.19 -7.29
CA LEU A 98 -5.39 -4.79 -7.67
C LEU A 98 -5.80 -3.99 -6.43
N LYS A 99 -4.89 -3.15 -5.94
CA LYS A 99 -5.14 -2.26 -4.80
C LYS A 99 -5.34 -0.83 -5.29
N ASP A 100 -6.60 -0.41 -5.32
CA ASP A 100 -6.92 1.00 -5.58
C ASP A 100 -6.28 1.88 -4.50
N TRP A 101 -5.45 2.84 -4.93
CA TRP A 101 -4.76 3.79 -4.05
C TRP A 101 -4.89 5.23 -4.60
N PRO A 102 -6.05 5.87 -4.36
CA PRO A 102 -6.42 7.15 -4.99
C PRO A 102 -5.76 8.34 -4.29
N ILE A 103 -4.51 8.65 -4.65
CA ILE A 103 -3.69 9.72 -4.05
C ILE A 103 -3.65 11.02 -4.87
N LEU A 104 -4.24 11.04 -6.06
CA LEU A 104 -4.17 12.18 -6.99
C LEU A 104 -5.39 13.12 -6.94
N GLY A 105 -6.13 13.05 -5.84
CA GLY A 105 -7.20 13.99 -5.53
C GLY A 105 -8.62 13.40 -5.53
N PRO A 106 -9.64 14.23 -5.30
CA PRO A 106 -11.01 13.77 -5.07
C PRO A 106 -11.59 12.92 -6.21
N VAL A 107 -11.30 13.27 -7.45
CA VAL A 107 -11.79 12.51 -8.62
C VAL A 107 -11.18 11.10 -8.67
N SER A 108 -9.93 10.92 -8.22
CA SER A 108 -9.34 9.59 -8.08
C SER A 108 -10.09 8.76 -7.03
N VAL A 109 -10.49 9.39 -5.92
CA VAL A 109 -11.30 8.74 -4.88
C VAL A 109 -12.66 8.33 -5.45
N THR A 110 -13.33 9.21 -6.19
CA THR A 110 -14.60 8.91 -6.85
C THR A 110 -14.45 7.73 -7.81
N ALA A 111 -13.39 7.69 -8.63
CA ALA A 111 -13.13 6.61 -9.56
C ALA A 111 -12.91 5.27 -8.84
N ALA A 112 -12.03 5.24 -7.83
CA ALA A 112 -11.73 4.04 -7.05
C ALA A 112 -12.97 3.51 -6.32
N ARG A 113 -13.73 4.38 -5.66
CA ARG A 113 -14.99 4.01 -4.99
C ARG A 113 -15.99 3.41 -5.97
N SER A 114 -16.11 3.99 -7.16
CA SER A 114 -17.04 3.52 -8.18
C SER A 114 -16.62 2.17 -8.77
N ALA A 115 -15.32 1.95 -9.02
CA ALA A 115 -14.81 0.67 -9.47
C ALA A 115 -15.06 -0.43 -8.42
N LEU A 116 -14.77 -0.15 -7.15
CA LEU A 116 -15.00 -1.10 -6.05
C LEU A 116 -16.50 -1.36 -5.82
N ALA A 117 -17.38 -0.37 -5.99
CA ALA A 117 -18.81 -0.57 -5.91
C ALA A 117 -19.33 -1.45 -7.07
N ALA A 118 -18.74 -1.35 -8.26
CA ALA A 118 -19.08 -2.22 -9.38
C ALA A 118 -18.74 -3.70 -9.11
N LYS A 119 -17.86 -4.02 -8.15
CA LYS A 119 -17.60 -5.40 -7.68
C LYS A 119 -18.86 -6.08 -7.17
N PHE A 120 -19.79 -5.35 -6.56
CA PHE A 120 -21.06 -5.92 -6.06
C PHE A 120 -22.03 -6.30 -7.18
N GLN A 121 -21.68 -5.97 -8.43
CA GLN A 121 -22.38 -6.34 -9.66
C GLN A 121 -21.57 -7.33 -10.52
N ASP A 122 -20.44 -7.86 -9.99
CA ASP A 122 -19.46 -8.66 -10.73
C ASP A 122 -18.88 -7.89 -11.95
N LYS A 123 -18.77 -6.55 -11.84
CA LYS A 123 -18.33 -5.64 -12.90
C LYS A 123 -17.05 -4.88 -12.58
N TYR A 124 -16.30 -5.28 -11.54
CA TYR A 124 -15.05 -4.57 -11.18
C TYR A 124 -14.09 -4.48 -12.35
N HIS A 125 -13.80 -5.59 -13.03
CA HIS A 125 -12.83 -5.61 -14.13
C HIS A 125 -13.26 -4.73 -15.30
N GLN A 126 -14.53 -4.77 -15.68
CA GLN A 126 -15.06 -3.90 -16.74
C GLN A 126 -14.96 -2.42 -16.34
N ALA A 127 -15.28 -2.11 -15.09
CA ALA A 127 -15.15 -0.75 -14.55
C ALA A 127 -13.68 -0.31 -14.51
N HIS A 128 -12.80 -1.17 -14.02
CA HIS A 128 -11.36 -0.94 -13.97
C HIS A 128 -10.81 -0.64 -15.37
N ASP A 129 -11.07 -1.53 -16.32
CA ASP A 129 -10.61 -1.40 -17.71
C ASP A 129 -11.08 -0.10 -18.35
N ALA A 130 -12.34 0.25 -18.15
CA ALA A 130 -12.91 1.49 -18.68
C ALA A 130 -12.28 2.75 -18.07
N LEU A 131 -11.96 2.73 -16.78
CA LEU A 131 -11.40 3.88 -16.07
C LEU A 131 -9.90 4.05 -16.30
N ILE A 132 -9.14 2.94 -16.32
CA ILE A 132 -7.69 3.00 -16.51
C ILE A 132 -7.30 3.19 -17.97
N GLY A 133 -8.13 2.70 -18.90
CA GLY A 133 -7.86 2.71 -20.35
C GLY A 133 -7.96 4.07 -21.04
N VAL A 134 -8.34 5.15 -20.32
CA VAL A 134 -8.45 6.47 -20.94
C VAL A 134 -7.13 7.24 -20.93
N SER A 135 -6.88 8.01 -21.99
CA SER A 135 -5.68 8.84 -22.10
C SER A 135 -5.79 10.19 -21.36
N SER A 136 -7.01 10.69 -21.16
CA SER A 136 -7.27 11.98 -20.53
C SER A 136 -7.52 11.84 -19.02
N ARG A 137 -7.34 12.94 -18.30
CA ARG A 137 -7.69 13.00 -16.88
C ARG A 137 -9.19 12.78 -16.70
N LEU A 138 -9.55 11.96 -15.71
CA LEU A 138 -10.95 11.70 -15.38
C LEU A 138 -11.63 12.93 -14.76
N THR A 139 -12.91 13.05 -15.03
CA THR A 139 -13.86 13.92 -14.35
C THR A 139 -15.05 13.07 -13.89
N GLU A 140 -15.83 13.54 -12.93
CA GLU A 140 -16.98 12.76 -12.44
C GLU A 140 -18.01 12.44 -13.55
N PRO A 141 -18.38 13.37 -14.46
CA PRO A 141 -19.23 13.01 -15.59
C PRO A 141 -18.63 11.93 -16.47
N ARG A 142 -17.29 12.00 -16.72
CA ARG A 142 -16.61 11.00 -17.55
C ARG A 142 -16.55 9.64 -16.89
N ILE A 143 -16.36 9.56 -15.57
CA ILE A 143 -16.42 8.32 -14.79
C ILE A 143 -17.79 7.65 -15.01
N ASN A 144 -18.89 8.40 -14.83
CA ASN A 144 -20.24 7.87 -14.97
C ASN A 144 -20.50 7.36 -16.41
N GLU A 145 -20.09 8.11 -17.43
CA GLU A 145 -20.20 7.71 -18.83
C GLU A 145 -19.43 6.40 -19.12
N LEU A 146 -18.19 6.30 -18.66
CA LEU A 146 -17.33 5.13 -18.86
C LEU A 146 -17.92 3.90 -18.19
N LEU A 147 -18.37 4.03 -16.95
CA LEU A 147 -18.97 2.92 -16.20
C LEU A 147 -20.28 2.44 -16.84
N ALA A 148 -21.15 3.37 -17.25
CA ALA A 148 -22.37 3.01 -17.94
C ALA A 148 -22.06 2.28 -19.27
N SER A 149 -21.08 2.78 -20.04
CA SER A 149 -20.63 2.15 -21.29
C SER A 149 -19.99 0.77 -21.06
N ALA A 150 -19.39 0.54 -19.88
CA ALA A 150 -18.84 -0.75 -19.48
C ALA A 150 -19.92 -1.74 -18.97
N GLY A 151 -21.19 -1.35 -19.00
CA GLY A 151 -22.32 -2.19 -18.60
C GLY A 151 -22.54 -2.26 -17.09
N VAL A 152 -22.09 -1.26 -16.34
CA VAL A 152 -22.41 -1.09 -14.92
C VAL A 152 -23.82 -0.50 -14.80
N ASP A 153 -24.68 -1.11 -13.99
CA ASP A 153 -25.97 -0.54 -13.61
C ASP A 153 -25.74 0.67 -12.67
N MET A 154 -25.94 1.86 -13.19
CA MET A 154 -25.62 3.10 -12.48
C MET A 154 -26.56 3.38 -11.30
N ASP A 155 -27.81 2.91 -11.34
CA ASP A 155 -28.73 3.09 -10.22
C ASP A 155 -28.40 2.09 -9.10
N ARG A 156 -28.01 0.88 -9.44
CA ARG A 156 -27.48 -0.08 -8.48
C ARG A 156 -26.16 0.41 -7.89
N LEU A 157 -25.25 0.97 -8.71
CA LEU A 157 -23.98 1.55 -8.25
C LEU A 157 -24.22 2.62 -7.18
N LYS A 158 -25.19 3.53 -7.38
CA LYS A 158 -25.55 4.54 -6.38
C LYS A 158 -26.05 3.92 -5.07
N ARG A 159 -26.90 2.90 -5.16
CA ARG A 159 -27.39 2.18 -3.97
C ARG A 159 -26.24 1.45 -3.24
N ASP A 160 -25.34 0.80 -3.98
CA ASP A 160 -24.20 0.09 -3.41
C ASP A 160 -23.21 1.06 -2.74
N LEU A 161 -22.95 2.22 -3.35
CA LEU A 161 -22.14 3.29 -2.74
C LEU A 161 -22.79 3.85 -1.46
N ALA A 162 -24.11 4.00 -1.44
CA ALA A 162 -24.83 4.48 -0.25
C ALA A 162 -24.84 3.43 0.88
N GLY A 163 -25.06 2.17 0.56
CA GLY A 163 -25.23 1.09 1.54
C GLY A 163 -23.91 0.44 1.99
N ARG A 164 -22.88 0.45 1.16
CA ARG A 164 -21.60 -0.23 1.39
C ARG A 164 -20.38 0.68 1.28
N GLY A 165 -20.61 1.99 1.23
CA GLY A 165 -19.53 2.97 1.12
C GLY A 165 -18.50 2.86 2.25
N SER A 166 -18.92 2.54 3.47
CA SER A 166 -18.02 2.33 4.60
C SER A 166 -17.05 1.14 4.40
N ASP A 167 -17.51 0.05 3.79
CA ASP A 167 -16.69 -1.13 3.50
C ASP A 167 -15.64 -0.78 2.45
N ILE A 168 -16.06 -0.02 1.43
CA ILE A 168 -15.16 0.48 0.37
C ILE A 168 -14.11 1.42 0.97
N ASP A 169 -14.51 2.34 1.83
CA ASP A 169 -13.58 3.29 2.47
C ASP A 169 -12.60 2.58 3.41
N ALA A 170 -13.05 1.55 4.12
CA ALA A 170 -12.19 0.72 4.93
C ALA A 170 -11.14 -0.03 4.09
N LEU A 171 -11.52 -0.52 2.90
CA LEU A 171 -10.58 -1.16 1.97
C LEU A 171 -9.56 -0.15 1.43
N LEU A 172 -10.01 1.01 0.96
CA LEU A 172 -9.11 2.08 0.48
C LEU A 172 -8.14 2.54 1.58
N LYS A 173 -8.62 2.66 2.82
CA LYS A 173 -7.78 2.98 3.98
C LYS A 173 -6.71 1.92 4.20
N ARG A 174 -7.07 0.61 4.19
CA ARG A 174 -6.10 -0.49 4.31
C ARG A 174 -5.06 -0.46 3.19
N ASN A 175 -5.48 -0.21 1.96
CA ASN A 175 -4.57 -0.10 0.82
C ASN A 175 -3.56 1.04 1.02
N ASN A 176 -4.02 2.20 1.52
CA ASN A 176 -3.16 3.34 1.83
C ASN A 176 -2.17 3.00 2.96
N GLU A 177 -2.64 2.45 4.07
CA GLU A 177 -1.80 2.06 5.21
C GLU A 177 -0.71 1.07 4.78
N GLN A 178 -1.04 0.09 3.94
CA GLN A 178 -0.07 -0.85 3.41
C GLN A 178 0.95 -0.18 2.49
N ALA A 179 0.51 0.71 1.60
CA ALA A 179 1.41 1.46 0.72
C ALA A 179 2.41 2.31 1.53
N GLU A 180 1.92 3.00 2.55
CA GLU A 180 2.76 3.80 3.46
C GLU A 180 3.75 2.94 4.24
N ALA A 181 3.30 1.80 4.80
CA ALA A 181 4.14 0.87 5.54
C ALA A 181 5.22 0.22 4.66
N PHE A 182 4.94 -0.02 3.37
CA PHE A 182 5.97 -0.39 2.39
C PHE A 182 6.89 0.78 2.00
N GLY A 183 6.62 1.99 2.45
CA GLY A 183 7.38 3.18 2.09
C GLY A 183 7.17 3.62 0.64
N PHE A 184 6.04 3.27 0.02
CA PHE A 184 5.68 3.78 -1.30
C PHE A 184 5.34 5.28 -1.22
N ARG A 185 5.65 6.02 -2.30
CA ARG A 185 5.47 7.48 -2.36
C ARG A 185 4.65 7.92 -3.57
N GLY A 186 4.20 6.99 -4.39
CA GLY A 186 3.44 7.27 -5.61
C GLY A 186 3.01 6.00 -6.32
N THR A 187 2.22 6.18 -7.37
CA THR A 187 1.69 5.13 -8.21
C THR A 187 2.31 5.14 -9.62
N PRO A 188 2.44 3.99 -10.27
CA PRO A 188 2.22 2.67 -9.72
C PRO A 188 3.31 2.24 -8.74
N SER A 189 2.99 1.31 -7.82
CA SER A 189 3.97 0.64 -6.96
C SER A 189 3.59 -0.82 -6.81
N PHE A 190 4.58 -1.71 -6.64
CA PHE A 190 4.33 -3.14 -6.68
C PHE A 190 5.04 -3.91 -5.57
N ILE A 191 4.44 -5.04 -5.21
CA ILE A 191 5.10 -6.17 -4.57
C ILE A 191 5.04 -7.35 -5.53
N VAL A 192 6.20 -7.92 -5.87
CA VAL A 192 6.31 -9.11 -6.74
C VAL A 192 6.96 -10.22 -5.92
N GLY A 193 6.15 -11.18 -5.46
CA GLY A 193 6.62 -12.14 -4.46
C GLY A 193 7.14 -11.43 -3.21
N LYS A 194 8.45 -11.50 -2.97
CA LYS A 194 9.12 -10.80 -1.85
C LYS A 194 9.76 -9.45 -2.23
N TYR A 195 9.73 -9.10 -3.51
CA TYR A 195 10.41 -7.89 -3.98
C TYR A 195 9.48 -6.69 -3.95
N ARG A 196 9.98 -5.58 -3.40
CA ARG A 196 9.32 -4.29 -3.42
C ARG A 196 9.82 -3.48 -4.61
N VAL A 197 8.89 -3.03 -5.44
CA VAL A 197 9.18 -2.27 -6.67
C VAL A 197 8.42 -0.94 -6.62
N PRO A 198 9.07 0.17 -6.29
CA PRO A 198 8.46 1.49 -6.36
C PRO A 198 8.59 2.06 -7.78
N GLY A 199 7.46 2.24 -8.48
CA GLY A 199 7.43 2.85 -9.81
C GLY A 199 7.25 1.87 -10.96
N VAL A 200 7.52 2.36 -12.17
CA VAL A 200 7.26 1.65 -13.43
C VAL A 200 8.38 0.67 -13.75
N LEU A 201 8.01 -0.50 -14.24
CA LEU A 201 8.90 -1.47 -14.89
C LEU A 201 8.52 -1.61 -16.36
N SER A 202 9.47 -1.91 -17.20
CA SER A 202 9.22 -2.42 -18.55
C SER A 202 8.73 -3.86 -18.51
N MET A 203 8.17 -4.37 -19.60
CA MET A 203 7.76 -5.78 -19.71
C MET A 203 8.93 -6.74 -19.38
N ALA A 204 10.11 -6.51 -19.91
CA ALA A 204 11.29 -7.34 -19.65
C ALA A 204 11.71 -7.33 -18.18
N GLU A 205 11.59 -6.18 -17.48
CA GLU A 205 11.88 -6.09 -16.05
C GLU A 205 10.82 -6.81 -15.22
N PHE A 206 9.53 -6.77 -15.63
CA PHE A 206 8.50 -7.58 -14.99
C PHE A 206 8.77 -9.08 -15.13
N GLU A 207 9.08 -9.55 -16.34
CA GLU A 207 9.44 -10.94 -16.59
C GLU A 207 10.63 -11.38 -15.73
N GLN A 208 11.66 -10.53 -15.64
CA GLN A 208 12.84 -10.81 -14.83
C GLN A 208 12.51 -10.90 -13.35
N VAL A 209 11.78 -9.93 -12.78
CA VAL A 209 11.46 -9.94 -11.34
C VAL A 209 10.50 -11.08 -10.99
N ILE A 210 9.60 -11.49 -11.89
CA ILE A 210 8.74 -12.65 -11.74
C ILE A 210 9.58 -13.92 -11.68
N ALA A 211 10.55 -14.07 -12.59
CA ALA A 211 11.46 -15.24 -12.63
C ALA A 211 12.30 -15.32 -11.35
N ASP A 212 12.83 -14.19 -10.88
CA ASP A 212 13.62 -14.13 -9.65
C ASP A 212 12.78 -14.41 -8.41
N ALA A 213 11.53 -13.93 -8.37
CA ALA A 213 10.59 -14.22 -7.31
C ALA A 213 10.24 -15.72 -7.21
N ARG A 214 10.12 -16.39 -8.35
CA ARG A 214 9.92 -17.86 -8.40
C ARG A 214 11.12 -18.63 -7.87
N LYS A 215 12.33 -18.27 -8.29
CA LYS A 215 13.57 -18.89 -7.78
C LYS A 215 13.70 -18.72 -6.26
N ALA A 216 13.40 -17.54 -5.76
CA ALA A 216 13.48 -17.23 -4.34
C ALA A 216 12.45 -17.95 -3.46
N LYS A 217 11.33 -18.42 -4.04
CA LYS A 217 10.31 -19.21 -3.33
C LYS A 217 10.68 -20.70 -3.25
N MET A 218 11.55 -21.15 -4.14
CA MET A 218 11.98 -22.57 -4.20
C MET A 218 13.18 -22.87 -3.28
N ASN A 219 13.85 -21.84 -2.78
CA ASN A 219 14.99 -21.94 -1.85
C ASN A 219 14.53 -21.66 -0.41
#